data_5d3fa72f2a27ef964c95c52d2df28063
#
_entry.id   5d3fa72f2a27ef964c95c52d2df28063
#
_cell.length_a   1.000
_cell.length_b   1.000
_cell.length_c   1.000
_cell.angle_alpha   90.00
_cell.angle_beta   90.00
_cell.angle_gamma   90.00
#
_symmetry.space_group_name_H-M   'P 1'
#
loop_
_entity.id
_entity.type
_entity.pdbx_description
1 polymer ?
#
loop_
_entity_poly.entity_id
_entity_poly.type
_entity_poly.pdbx_seq_one_letter_code
_entity_poly.pdbx_strand_id
1 'polypeptide(L)'
;RAKDLCRESKGNPDDAGTHVPLIVRWSGKVKRGVNNDLVDCTDFIPTLMEAAGKSVPVKAGLDGVSFYPRLLGQPGVPREWVYCYYDPRPGWDKDQFTLHEWARNHRWKLYNDGRLYDVANDPLEKRPYMALTDTLARREIRQSLRVVLKQMKNNVF
;
A
#
# COMPACT_ATOMS: atom_id res chain seq x y z
N ARG A 1 22.85 -6.47 -6.02
CA ARG A 1 22.04 -6.23 -4.79
C ARG A 1 20.52 -6.17 -5.04
N ALA A 2 20.04 -5.67 -6.18
CA ALA A 2 18.60 -5.67 -6.49
C ALA A 2 18.07 -7.06 -6.93
N LYS A 3 18.91 -7.92 -7.49
CA LYS A 3 18.53 -9.28 -7.94
C LYS A 3 18.22 -10.25 -6.80
N ASP A 4 18.83 -10.07 -5.65
CA ASP A 4 18.62 -10.96 -4.49
C ASP A 4 17.33 -10.64 -3.72
N LEU A 5 16.86 -9.39 -3.80
CA LEU A 5 15.61 -8.93 -3.20
C LEU A 5 14.34 -9.54 -3.85
N CYS A 6 14.41 -9.86 -5.14
CA CYS A 6 13.23 -10.33 -5.89
C CYS A 6 13.05 -11.86 -5.92
N ARG A 7 14.03 -12.65 -5.49
CA ARG A 7 14.03 -14.09 -5.74
C ARG A 7 13.28 -14.94 -4.71
N GLU A 8 13.10 -14.42 -3.48
CA GLU A 8 12.45 -15.16 -2.39
C GLU A 8 11.20 -14.45 -1.82
N SER A 9 10.82 -13.30 -2.39
CA SER A 9 9.79 -12.44 -1.80
C SER A 9 8.40 -12.60 -2.41
N LYS A 10 8.30 -13.26 -3.58
CA LYS A 10 7.00 -13.47 -4.24
C LYS A 10 6.11 -14.36 -3.37
N GLY A 11 4.94 -13.84 -2.99
CA GLY A 11 4.03 -14.55 -2.10
C GLY A 11 4.22 -14.21 -0.62
N ASN A 12 5.17 -13.34 -0.27
CA ASN A 12 5.32 -12.83 1.08
C ASN A 12 4.53 -11.52 1.26
N PRO A 13 4.01 -11.25 2.48
CA PRO A 13 3.32 -10.00 2.78
C PRO A 13 4.28 -8.84 3.05
N ASP A 14 5.60 -9.07 3.07
CA ASP A 14 6.62 -8.04 3.31
C ASP A 14 6.68 -6.99 2.19
N ASP A 15 7.42 -5.92 2.39
CA ASP A 15 7.53 -4.84 1.41
C ASP A 15 8.19 -5.33 0.10
N ALA A 16 9.12 -6.25 0.18
CA ALA A 16 9.78 -6.83 -0.99
C ALA A 16 8.84 -7.71 -1.84
N GLY A 17 7.81 -8.32 -1.23
CA GLY A 17 6.81 -9.14 -1.92
C GLY A 17 5.62 -8.34 -2.46
N THR A 18 5.32 -7.20 -1.87
CA THR A 18 4.10 -6.42 -2.15
C THR A 18 4.36 -5.08 -2.85
N HIS A 19 5.59 -4.55 -2.78
CA HIS A 19 5.98 -3.32 -3.45
C HIS A 19 6.46 -3.59 -4.87
N VAL A 20 5.57 -3.42 -5.84
CA VAL A 20 5.84 -3.65 -7.25
C VAL A 20 5.93 -2.34 -8.04
N PRO A 21 6.76 -2.24 -9.10
CA PRO A 21 6.82 -1.06 -9.93
C PRO A 21 5.54 -0.88 -10.75
N LEU A 22 5.03 0.35 -10.80
CA LEU A 22 3.97 0.78 -11.72
C LEU A 22 4.60 1.61 -12.85
N ILE A 23 4.39 1.20 -14.10
CA ILE A 23 4.88 1.91 -15.28
C ILE A 23 3.68 2.38 -16.09
N VAL A 24 3.61 3.68 -16.32
CA VAL A 24 2.56 4.31 -17.12
C VAL A 24 3.17 4.97 -18.35
N ARG A 25 2.63 4.66 -19.53
CA ARG A 25 2.99 5.32 -20.79
C ARG A 25 1.74 5.84 -21.47
N TRP A 26 1.73 7.13 -21.75
CA TRP A 26 0.70 7.80 -22.55
C TRP A 26 1.34 8.90 -23.38
N SER A 27 1.59 8.59 -24.66
CA SER A 27 2.27 9.52 -25.57
C SER A 27 1.50 10.83 -25.70
N GLY A 28 2.22 11.96 -25.60
CA GLY A 28 1.63 13.30 -25.67
C GLY A 28 0.87 13.77 -24.43
N LYS A 29 0.68 12.91 -23.43
CA LYS A 29 -0.01 13.27 -22.18
C LYS A 29 0.88 13.17 -20.96
N VAL A 30 1.54 12.03 -20.75
CA VAL A 30 2.39 11.78 -19.58
C VAL A 30 3.84 12.09 -19.93
N LYS A 31 4.47 13.00 -19.17
CA LYS A 31 5.89 13.33 -19.30
C LYS A 31 6.74 12.23 -18.66
N ARG A 32 7.95 12.04 -19.21
CA ARG A 32 8.95 11.16 -18.60
C ARG A 32 9.31 11.67 -17.19
N GLY A 33 9.30 10.80 -16.22
CA GLY A 33 9.63 11.12 -14.83
C GLY A 33 9.45 9.93 -13.92
N VAL A 34 9.74 10.12 -12.64
CA VAL A 34 9.48 9.19 -11.55
C VAL A 34 8.60 9.92 -10.54
N ASN A 35 7.57 9.25 -10.07
CA ASN A 35 6.73 9.70 -8.97
C ASN A 35 6.84 8.66 -7.85
N ASN A 36 7.04 9.13 -6.62
CA ASN A 36 7.17 8.29 -5.43
C ASN A 36 5.91 8.31 -4.56
N ASP A 37 4.78 8.83 -5.05
CA ASP A 37 3.51 8.76 -4.33
C ASP A 37 3.10 7.30 -4.13
N LEU A 38 2.41 7.01 -3.04
CA LEU A 38 1.79 5.70 -2.85
C LEU A 38 0.68 5.50 -3.88
N VAL A 39 0.63 4.32 -4.47
CA VAL A 39 -0.42 3.88 -5.37
C VAL A 39 -0.87 2.48 -4.96
N ASP A 40 -2.16 2.27 -4.92
CA ASP A 40 -2.80 0.98 -4.66
C ASP A 40 -3.58 0.50 -5.89
N CYS A 41 -3.85 -0.80 -5.99
CA CYS A 41 -4.65 -1.35 -7.08
C CYS A 41 -6.07 -0.76 -7.13
N THR A 42 -6.63 -0.37 -6.00
CA THR A 42 -7.94 0.29 -5.91
C THR A 42 -7.96 1.65 -6.62
N ASP A 43 -6.79 2.29 -6.82
CA ASP A 43 -6.65 3.60 -7.45
C ASP A 43 -6.82 3.58 -8.97
N PHE A 44 -6.72 2.39 -9.59
CA PHE A 44 -6.81 2.30 -11.05
C PHE A 44 -8.19 2.68 -11.57
N ILE A 45 -9.26 2.24 -10.92
CA ILE A 45 -10.62 2.54 -11.38
C ILE A 45 -10.89 4.06 -11.39
N PRO A 46 -10.73 4.80 -10.28
CA PRO A 46 -10.96 6.24 -10.30
C PRO A 46 -10.00 6.98 -11.25
N THR A 47 -8.74 6.52 -11.38
CA THR A 47 -7.77 7.11 -12.29
C THR A 47 -8.17 6.94 -13.76
N LEU A 48 -8.61 5.74 -14.16
CA LEU A 48 -9.04 5.47 -15.53
C LEU A 48 -10.34 6.19 -15.87
N MET A 49 -11.27 6.28 -14.92
CA MET A 49 -12.50 7.04 -15.10
C MET A 49 -12.22 8.52 -15.33
N GLU A 50 -11.37 9.12 -14.49
CA GLU A 50 -10.97 10.53 -14.65
C GLU A 50 -10.21 10.76 -15.96
N ALA A 51 -9.31 9.86 -16.35
CA ALA A 51 -8.60 9.91 -17.63
C ALA A 51 -9.56 9.82 -18.84
N ALA A 52 -10.69 9.14 -18.70
CA ALA A 52 -11.76 9.06 -19.69
C ALA A 52 -12.75 10.24 -19.61
N GLY A 53 -12.49 11.25 -18.80
CA GLY A 53 -13.39 12.39 -18.59
C GLY A 53 -14.69 12.05 -17.87
N LYS A 54 -14.69 11.00 -17.07
CA LYS A 54 -15.84 10.55 -16.27
C LYS A 54 -15.59 10.77 -14.79
N SER A 55 -16.63 11.17 -14.06
CA SER A 55 -16.59 11.22 -12.60
C SER A 55 -16.91 9.85 -11.99
N VAL A 56 -16.24 9.54 -10.88
CA VAL A 56 -16.63 8.38 -10.07
C VAL A 56 -17.95 8.67 -9.38
N PRO A 57 -18.97 7.82 -9.52
CA PRO A 57 -20.23 8.02 -8.79
C PRO A 57 -19.99 7.94 -7.28
N VAL A 58 -20.50 8.90 -6.51
CA VAL A 58 -20.36 8.92 -5.05
C VAL A 58 -20.86 7.63 -4.39
N LYS A 59 -21.91 7.03 -4.96
CA LYS A 59 -22.50 5.77 -4.49
C LYS A 59 -21.66 4.52 -4.80
N ALA A 60 -20.58 4.65 -5.58
CA ALA A 60 -19.75 3.49 -5.94
C ALA A 60 -18.93 2.94 -4.77
N GLY A 61 -18.78 3.70 -3.66
CA GLY A 61 -18.07 3.24 -2.47
C GLY A 61 -16.62 2.83 -2.74
N LEU A 62 -15.93 3.49 -3.68
CA LEU A 62 -14.56 3.15 -4.03
C LEU A 62 -13.59 3.73 -3.01
N ASP A 63 -12.67 2.90 -2.53
CA ASP A 63 -11.59 3.31 -1.62
C ASP A 63 -10.39 3.92 -2.36
N GLY A 64 -10.41 3.90 -3.69
CA GLY A 64 -9.31 4.35 -4.53
C GLY A 64 -9.21 5.87 -4.61
N VAL A 65 -7.97 6.36 -4.71
CA VAL A 65 -7.62 7.77 -4.94
C VAL A 65 -7.07 7.90 -6.35
N SER A 66 -7.65 8.78 -7.17
CA SER A 66 -7.13 9.01 -8.52
C SER A 66 -5.74 9.64 -8.49
N PHE A 67 -4.81 9.04 -9.19
CA PHE A 67 -3.48 9.62 -9.45
C PHE A 67 -3.38 10.24 -10.86
N TYR A 68 -4.48 10.39 -11.59
CA TYR A 68 -4.48 10.96 -12.93
C TYR A 68 -3.88 12.39 -13.01
N PRO A 69 -4.23 13.33 -12.11
CA PRO A 69 -3.58 14.66 -12.13
C PRO A 69 -2.05 14.57 -11.99
N ARG A 70 -1.57 13.64 -11.15
CA ARG A 70 -0.14 13.42 -10.93
C ARG A 70 0.56 12.90 -12.19
N LEU A 71 -0.10 12.07 -12.99
CA LEU A 71 0.42 11.63 -14.31
C LEU A 71 0.60 12.80 -15.27
N LEU A 72 -0.25 13.82 -15.18
CA LEU A 72 -0.17 15.03 -15.99
C LEU A 72 0.83 16.07 -15.45
N GLY A 73 1.48 15.79 -14.32
CA GLY A 73 2.36 16.74 -13.63
C GLY A 73 1.60 17.87 -12.93
N GLN A 74 0.32 17.65 -12.61
CA GLN A 74 -0.54 18.60 -11.91
C GLN A 74 -0.60 18.26 -10.41
N PRO A 75 -0.97 19.22 -9.54
CA PRO A 75 -1.32 18.94 -8.17
C PRO A 75 -2.47 17.94 -8.10
N GLY A 76 -2.42 17.01 -7.13
CA GLY A 76 -3.45 16.02 -6.89
C GLY A 76 -3.46 15.66 -5.41
N VAL A 77 -4.43 14.88 -4.98
CA VAL A 77 -4.51 14.35 -3.61
C VAL A 77 -3.59 13.13 -3.53
N PRO A 78 -2.46 13.19 -2.79
CA PRO A 78 -1.63 12.01 -2.61
C PRO A 78 -2.34 11.00 -1.70
N ARG A 79 -2.14 9.73 -1.95
CA ARG A 79 -2.56 8.67 -1.04
C ARG A 79 -1.68 8.71 0.21
N GLU A 80 -2.28 8.76 1.37
CA GLU A 80 -1.55 8.83 2.65
C GLU A 80 -1.14 7.45 3.15
N TRP A 81 -1.93 6.44 2.85
CA TRP A 81 -1.72 5.07 3.31
C TRP A 81 -2.23 4.04 2.30
N VAL A 82 -1.69 2.82 2.38
CA VAL A 82 -2.15 1.61 1.69
C VAL A 82 -2.54 0.59 2.73
N TYR A 83 -3.64 -0.11 2.50
CA TYR A 83 -4.11 -1.24 3.29
C TYR A 83 -4.08 -2.51 2.45
N CYS A 84 -3.73 -3.62 3.07
CA CYS A 84 -3.77 -4.91 2.43
C CYS A 84 -4.33 -5.98 3.38
N TYR A 85 -5.30 -6.71 2.88
CA TYR A 85 -5.77 -7.97 3.44
C TYR A 85 -5.17 -9.09 2.59
N TYR A 86 -4.16 -9.77 3.14
CA TYR A 86 -3.42 -10.81 2.45
C TYR A 86 -3.82 -12.17 2.99
N ASP A 87 -4.68 -12.88 2.24
CA ASP A 87 -5.09 -14.24 2.54
C ASP A 87 -4.83 -15.16 1.35
N PRO A 88 -3.65 -15.79 1.29
CA PRO A 88 -3.29 -16.71 0.20
C PRO A 88 -3.93 -18.10 0.32
N ARG A 89 -4.76 -18.36 1.34
CA ARG A 89 -5.31 -19.68 1.68
C ARG A 89 -6.28 -20.33 0.68
N PRO A 90 -6.84 -19.69 -0.34
CA PRO A 90 -7.57 -20.45 -1.37
C PRO A 90 -6.66 -21.30 -2.28
N GLY A 91 -5.35 -21.35 -2.03
CA GLY A 91 -4.38 -22.13 -2.78
C GLY A 91 -4.22 -23.59 -2.32
N TRP A 92 -3.28 -24.30 -2.94
CA TRP A 92 -3.03 -25.72 -2.75
C TRP A 92 -2.38 -26.07 -1.40
N ASP A 93 -1.65 -25.14 -0.78
CA ASP A 93 -0.88 -25.33 0.46
C ASP A 93 -1.41 -24.46 1.59
N LYS A 94 -2.69 -24.62 1.92
CA LYS A 94 -3.42 -23.77 2.90
C LYS A 94 -2.75 -23.69 4.27
N ASP A 95 -2.10 -24.78 4.70
CA ASP A 95 -1.52 -24.89 6.04
C ASP A 95 -0.17 -24.15 6.17
N GLN A 96 0.45 -23.78 5.06
CA GLN A 96 1.73 -23.04 5.04
C GLN A 96 1.57 -21.53 5.07
N PHE A 97 0.35 -21.01 4.83
CA PHE A 97 0.10 -19.59 4.72
C PHE A 97 -0.71 -19.07 5.90
N THR A 98 -0.23 -17.99 6.47
CA THR A 98 -0.93 -17.25 7.52
C THR A 98 -1.58 -16.01 6.92
N LEU A 99 -2.82 -15.75 7.33
CA LEU A 99 -3.49 -14.49 7.01
C LEU A 99 -2.72 -13.33 7.62
N HIS A 100 -2.40 -12.36 6.78
CA HIS A 100 -1.79 -11.10 7.20
C HIS A 100 -2.65 -9.91 6.80
N GLU A 101 -2.76 -8.98 7.70
CA GLU A 101 -3.46 -7.73 7.49
C GLU A 101 -2.52 -6.61 7.92
N TRP A 102 -2.33 -5.61 7.06
CA TRP A 102 -1.42 -4.53 7.36
C TRP A 102 -1.87 -3.21 6.74
N ALA A 103 -1.45 -2.10 7.37
CA ALA A 103 -1.53 -0.76 6.82
C ALA A 103 -0.13 -0.14 6.79
N ARG A 104 0.17 0.63 5.75
CA ARG A 104 1.44 1.35 5.64
C ARG A 104 1.25 2.78 5.13
N ASN A 105 2.17 3.65 5.50
CA ASN A 105 2.45 4.89 4.79
C ASN A 105 3.78 4.76 4.02
N HIS A 106 4.37 5.88 3.56
CA HIS A 106 5.65 5.84 2.85
C HIS A 106 6.80 5.17 3.60
N ARG A 107 6.81 5.28 4.91
CA ARG A 107 7.94 4.83 5.75
C ARG A 107 7.59 3.66 6.66
N TRP A 108 6.40 3.65 7.23
CA TRP A 108 6.03 2.74 8.30
C TRP A 108 4.96 1.76 7.86
N LYS A 109 5.10 0.52 8.30
CA LYS A 109 4.12 -0.56 8.05
C LYS A 109 3.77 -1.23 9.37
N LEU A 110 2.48 -1.29 9.66
CA LEU A 110 1.92 -1.91 10.85
C LEU A 110 1.09 -3.12 10.46
N TYR A 111 1.42 -4.26 11.03
CA TYR A 111 0.62 -5.47 10.93
C TYR A 111 -0.47 -5.53 12.00
N ASN A 112 -1.52 -6.31 11.75
CA ASN A 112 -2.61 -6.55 12.68
C ASN A 112 -2.17 -7.21 13.99
N ASP A 113 -1.08 -7.98 13.99
CA ASP A 113 -0.45 -8.58 15.17
C ASP A 113 0.36 -7.58 16.02
N GLY A 114 0.48 -6.35 15.58
CA GLY A 114 1.13 -5.26 16.29
C GLY A 114 2.60 -5.05 15.95
N ARG A 115 3.21 -5.83 15.05
CA ARG A 115 4.56 -5.57 14.55
C ARG A 115 4.57 -4.32 13.69
N LEU A 116 5.45 -3.37 14.01
CA LEU A 116 5.67 -2.14 13.25
C LEU A 116 7.06 -2.17 12.63
N TYR A 117 7.16 -1.83 11.35
CA TYR A 117 8.43 -1.81 10.63
C TYR A 117 8.70 -0.44 10.02
N ASP A 118 9.96 -0.03 10.01
CA ASP A 118 10.48 1.11 9.24
C ASP A 118 10.93 0.59 7.87
N VAL A 119 9.98 0.39 6.96
CA VAL A 119 10.24 -0.24 5.66
C VAL A 119 11.16 0.58 4.76
N ALA A 120 11.33 1.87 5.02
CA ALA A 120 12.33 2.69 4.33
C ALA A 120 13.77 2.29 4.69
N ASN A 121 14.00 1.83 5.92
CA ASN A 121 15.32 1.40 6.41
C ASN A 121 15.44 -0.12 6.58
N ASP A 122 14.33 -0.83 6.58
CA ASP A 122 14.25 -2.29 6.73
C ASP A 122 13.22 -2.88 5.73
N PRO A 123 13.49 -2.83 4.42
CA PRO A 123 12.57 -3.31 3.39
C PRO A 123 12.31 -4.82 3.43
N LEU A 124 13.14 -5.58 4.14
CA LEU A 124 12.96 -7.02 4.35
C LEU A 124 12.27 -7.35 5.67
N GLU A 125 11.81 -6.33 6.39
CA GLU A 125 11.02 -6.46 7.63
C GLU A 125 11.63 -7.41 8.66
N LYS A 126 12.95 -7.30 8.89
CA LYS A 126 13.71 -8.17 9.81
C LYS A 126 13.69 -7.68 11.26
N ARG A 127 13.39 -6.39 11.49
CA ARG A 127 13.53 -5.73 12.80
C ARG A 127 12.23 -5.03 13.22
N PRO A 128 11.25 -5.78 13.76
CA PRO A 128 10.01 -5.19 14.22
C PRO A 128 10.21 -4.34 15.48
N TYR A 129 9.53 -3.21 15.52
CA TYR A 129 9.34 -2.44 16.74
C TYR A 129 8.09 -2.95 17.47
N MET A 130 8.27 -3.36 18.71
CA MET A 130 7.17 -3.80 19.57
C MET A 130 6.62 -2.62 20.37
N ALA A 131 5.31 -2.61 20.64
CA ALA A 131 4.63 -1.48 21.26
C ALA A 131 5.23 -1.03 22.61
N LEU A 132 5.78 -1.97 23.38
CA LEU A 132 6.41 -1.70 24.68
C LEU A 132 7.69 -0.83 24.58
N THR A 133 8.35 -0.86 23.43
CA THR A 133 9.60 -0.12 23.19
C THR A 133 9.40 1.13 22.34
N ASP A 134 8.15 1.52 22.08
CA ASP A 134 7.86 2.68 21.25
C ASP A 134 8.22 4.00 21.94
N THR A 135 8.88 4.87 21.19
CA THR A 135 8.97 6.30 21.50
C THR A 135 7.61 6.97 21.29
N LEU A 136 7.45 8.21 21.79
CA LEU A 136 6.23 8.98 21.56
C LEU A 136 5.87 9.07 20.07
N ALA A 137 6.83 9.44 19.22
CA ALA A 137 6.62 9.53 17.78
C ALA A 137 6.17 8.19 17.15
N ARG A 138 6.74 7.05 17.57
CA ARG A 138 6.30 5.74 17.08
C ARG A 138 4.90 5.35 17.58
N ARG A 139 4.52 5.77 18.78
CA ARG A 139 3.14 5.57 19.29
C ARG A 139 2.13 6.28 18.44
N GLU A 140 2.39 7.52 18.05
CA GLU A 140 1.52 8.31 17.16
C GLU A 140 1.36 7.64 15.80
N ILE A 141 2.48 7.22 15.18
CA ILE A 141 2.48 6.50 13.91
C ILE A 141 1.69 5.19 14.02
N ARG A 142 1.94 4.41 15.07
CA ARG A 142 1.22 3.17 15.33
C ARG A 142 -0.27 3.42 15.50
N GLN A 143 -0.64 4.49 16.18
CA GLN A 143 -2.04 4.86 16.38
C GLN A 143 -2.71 5.26 15.07
N SER A 144 -2.07 6.07 14.23
CA SER A 144 -2.62 6.46 12.92
C SER A 144 -2.86 5.25 12.02
N LEU A 145 -1.89 4.32 11.92
CA LEU A 145 -2.05 3.11 11.12
C LEU A 145 -3.07 2.12 11.73
N ARG A 146 -3.22 2.09 13.05
CA ARG A 146 -4.30 1.31 13.70
C ARG A 146 -5.69 1.82 13.35
N VAL A 147 -5.85 3.13 13.21
CA VAL A 147 -7.13 3.70 12.77
C VAL A 147 -7.48 3.18 11.38
N VAL A 148 -6.51 3.17 10.46
CA VAL A 148 -6.68 2.60 9.11
C VAL A 148 -7.09 1.12 9.17
N LEU A 149 -6.37 0.29 9.93
CA LEU A 149 -6.69 -1.13 10.08
C LEU A 149 -8.13 -1.35 10.60
N LYS A 150 -8.55 -0.55 11.59
CA LYS A 150 -9.92 -0.63 12.12
C LYS A 150 -10.97 -0.20 11.11
N GLN A 151 -10.72 0.90 10.40
CA GLN A 151 -11.64 1.43 9.40
C GLN A 151 -11.85 0.43 8.26
N MET A 152 -10.77 -0.12 7.73
CA MET A 152 -10.83 -1.06 6.62
C MET A 152 -11.47 -2.39 7.02
N LYS A 153 -11.22 -2.89 8.22
CA LYS A 153 -11.86 -4.09 8.74
C LYS A 153 -13.38 -3.95 8.83
N ASN A 154 -13.89 -2.77 9.18
CA ASN A 154 -15.33 -2.51 9.24
C ASN A 154 -15.98 -2.36 7.85
N ASN A 155 -15.19 -2.14 6.80
CA ASN A 155 -15.67 -1.97 5.42
C ASN A 155 -15.66 -3.30 4.62
N VAL A 156 -15.01 -4.34 5.13
CA VAL A 156 -14.83 -5.63 4.40
C VAL A 156 -15.92 -6.66 4.74
N PHE A 157 -16.80 -6.38 5.75
CA PHE A 157 -17.85 -7.32 6.15
C PHE A 157 -19.18 -6.61 6.42
#